data_81877daa81ef4243cdfad297697bebca
#
_entry.id   81877daa81ef4243cdfad297697bebca
#
_cell.length_a   1.000
_cell.length_b   1.000
_cell.length_c   1.000
_cell.angle_alpha   90.00
_cell.angle_beta   90.00
_cell.angle_gamma   90.00
#
_symmetry.space_group_name_H-M   'P 1'
#
loop_
_entity.id
_entity.type
_entity.pdbx_description
1 polymer ?
#
loop_
_entity_poly.entity_id
_entity_poly.type
_entity_poly.pdbx_seq_one_letter_code
_entity_poly.pdbx_strand_id
1 'polypeptide(L)'
;LAAFLGFGSAKLRSRYNEVRKWYTVGVAADNGYNLNEELTTRMNTAANIITTASSTLGADSAEVQAAQSALSDFTACLEAVQNGGKSQALTSLPYYQGSTMHALYQANEVLGSRIDQLYAKLQEQAADPMKMGAVQGQYGQFNSAATIIGTLKYNDAVYDYQKETGGFPASVLGAIAGVKEVEPFA
;
A
#
# COMPACT_ATOMS: atom_id res chain seq x y z
N LEU A 1 -7.19 14.75 -38.17
CA LEU A 1 -7.49 13.66 -37.19
C LEU A 1 -6.22 13.12 -36.54
N ALA A 2 -5.16 12.77 -37.29
CA ALA A 2 -3.90 12.23 -36.74
C ALA A 2 -3.19 13.20 -35.79
N ALA A 3 -3.16 14.51 -36.07
CA ALA A 3 -2.57 15.52 -35.19
C ALA A 3 -3.35 15.70 -33.89
N PHE A 4 -4.67 15.55 -33.92
CA PHE A 4 -5.52 15.64 -32.74
C PHE A 4 -5.34 14.44 -31.81
N LEU A 5 -5.17 13.22 -32.37
CA LEU A 5 -4.87 12.01 -31.63
C LEU A 5 -3.46 12.03 -31.01
N GLY A 6 -2.49 12.62 -31.71
CA GLY A 6 -1.11 12.76 -31.20
C GLY A 6 -1.00 13.73 -30.02
N PHE A 7 -1.69 14.84 -30.06
CA PHE A 7 -1.67 15.84 -28.97
C PHE A 7 -2.42 15.35 -27.73
N GLY A 8 -3.55 14.67 -27.93
CA GLY A 8 -4.32 14.05 -26.83
C GLY A 8 -3.54 12.93 -26.12
N SER A 9 -2.82 12.10 -26.87
CA SER A 9 -2.04 11.00 -26.32
C SER A 9 -0.83 11.46 -25.51
N ALA A 10 -0.14 12.52 -25.96
CA ALA A 10 0.99 13.11 -25.23
C ALA A 10 0.53 13.73 -23.90
N LYS A 11 -0.60 14.43 -23.90
CA LYS A 11 -1.19 15.01 -22.69
C LYS A 11 -1.61 13.91 -21.70
N LEU A 12 -2.28 12.85 -22.15
CA LEU A 12 -2.68 11.74 -21.32
C LEU A 12 -1.49 11.01 -20.70
N ARG A 13 -0.43 10.78 -21.48
CA ARG A 13 0.82 10.17 -20.97
C ARG A 13 1.49 11.07 -19.93
N SER A 14 1.52 12.38 -20.14
CA SER A 14 2.05 13.33 -19.16
C SER A 14 1.27 13.25 -17.84
N ARG A 15 -0.07 13.25 -17.88
CA ARG A 15 -0.92 13.13 -16.71
C ARG A 15 -0.77 11.78 -15.99
N TYR A 16 -0.69 10.70 -16.73
CA TYR A 16 -0.40 9.38 -16.18
C TYR A 16 0.93 9.34 -15.41
N ASN A 17 1.98 9.93 -15.99
CA ASN A 17 3.29 10.00 -15.35
C ASN A 17 3.27 10.89 -14.10
N GLU A 18 2.46 11.95 -14.08
CA GLU A 18 2.25 12.78 -12.89
C GLU A 18 1.62 11.96 -11.76
N VAL A 19 0.53 11.23 -12.03
CA VAL A 19 -0.09 10.37 -11.00
C VAL A 19 0.88 9.32 -10.46
N ARG A 20 1.70 8.72 -11.33
CA ARG A 20 2.72 7.77 -10.89
C ARG A 20 3.75 8.36 -9.94
N LYS A 21 4.07 9.66 -10.07
CA LYS A 21 4.99 10.34 -9.13
C LYS A 21 4.44 10.39 -7.72
N TRP A 22 3.14 10.59 -7.55
CA TRP A 22 2.49 10.57 -6.24
C TRP A 22 2.62 9.22 -5.55
N TYR A 23 2.70 8.14 -6.34
CA TYR A 23 2.86 6.80 -5.80
C TYR A 23 4.32 6.44 -5.50
N THR A 24 5.28 6.75 -6.39
CA THR A 24 6.64 6.18 -6.36
C THR A 24 7.76 7.14 -6.02
N VAL A 25 7.59 8.44 -6.21
CA VAL A 25 8.68 9.43 -6.10
C VAL A 25 8.43 10.44 -4.99
N GLY A 26 7.17 10.76 -4.74
CA GLY A 26 6.77 11.88 -3.90
C GLY A 26 6.78 13.22 -4.68
N VAL A 27 5.98 14.14 -4.20
CA VAL A 27 5.82 15.48 -4.75
C VAL A 27 5.89 16.51 -3.64
N ALA A 28 6.19 17.77 -4.00
CA ALA A 28 6.31 18.86 -3.01
C ALA A 28 5.02 19.09 -2.21
N ALA A 29 3.85 18.85 -2.81
CA ALA A 29 2.55 18.96 -2.14
C ALA A 29 2.34 17.96 -1.00
N ASP A 30 3.06 16.84 -1.00
CA ASP A 30 3.09 15.82 0.05
C ASP A 30 4.44 15.79 0.79
N ASN A 31 5.17 16.90 0.81
CA ASN A 31 6.48 17.04 1.47
C ASN A 31 7.51 15.98 1.02
N GLY A 32 7.39 15.48 -0.20
CA GLY A 32 8.25 14.45 -0.77
C GLY A 32 7.90 13.01 -0.35
N TYR A 33 6.90 12.81 0.52
CA TYR A 33 6.41 11.48 0.84
C TYR A 33 5.66 10.86 -0.35
N ASN A 34 5.72 9.54 -0.45
CA ASN A 34 4.97 8.79 -1.47
C ASN A 34 4.37 7.51 -0.89
N LEU A 35 3.27 7.07 -1.50
CA LEU A 35 2.50 5.95 -1.00
C LEU A 35 3.31 4.65 -0.95
N ASN A 36 4.14 4.38 -1.95
CA ASN A 36 4.93 3.15 -2.03
C ASN A 36 5.98 3.05 -0.90
N GLU A 37 6.66 4.14 -0.57
CA GLU A 37 7.64 4.15 0.53
C GLU A 37 6.98 3.95 1.88
N GLU A 38 5.83 4.61 2.12
CA GLU A 38 5.12 4.48 3.40
C GLU A 38 4.54 3.08 3.58
N LEU A 39 4.00 2.46 2.53
CA LEU A 39 3.56 1.06 2.56
C LEU A 39 4.74 0.10 2.79
N THR A 40 5.90 0.36 2.18
CA THR A 40 7.13 -0.42 2.39
C THR A 40 7.63 -0.26 3.84
N THR A 41 7.55 0.93 4.40
CA THR A 41 7.88 1.19 5.82
C THR A 41 6.96 0.38 6.74
N ARG A 42 5.66 0.35 6.47
CA ARG A 42 4.71 -0.48 7.23
C ARG A 42 5.05 -1.97 7.14
N MET A 43 5.39 -2.47 5.96
CA MET A 43 5.81 -3.86 5.77
C MET A 43 7.03 -4.21 6.63
N ASN A 44 8.09 -3.40 6.55
CA ASN A 44 9.34 -3.66 7.23
C ASN A 44 9.20 -3.56 8.77
N THR A 45 8.50 -2.55 9.25
CA THR A 45 8.29 -2.36 10.68
C THR A 45 7.38 -3.44 11.27
N ALA A 46 6.33 -3.86 10.54
CA ALA A 46 5.49 -4.98 10.93
C ALA A 46 6.30 -6.29 11.04
N ALA A 47 7.17 -6.58 10.07
CA ALA A 47 8.04 -7.76 10.11
C ALA A 47 8.95 -7.77 11.36
N ASN A 48 9.53 -6.61 11.71
CA ASN A 48 10.37 -6.47 12.90
C ASN A 48 9.57 -6.67 14.20
N ILE A 49 8.37 -6.09 14.29
CA ILE A 49 7.47 -6.27 15.44
C ILE A 49 7.11 -7.75 15.61
N ILE A 50 6.70 -8.42 14.53
CA ILE A 50 6.32 -9.83 14.52
C ILE A 50 7.50 -10.71 14.95
N THR A 51 8.71 -10.44 14.46
CA THR A 51 9.93 -11.19 14.82
C THR A 51 10.19 -11.09 16.32
N THR A 52 10.13 -9.88 16.88
CA THR A 52 10.32 -9.68 18.33
C THR A 52 9.20 -10.32 19.15
N ALA A 53 7.95 -10.21 18.69
CA ALA A 53 6.80 -10.82 19.32
C ALA A 53 6.90 -12.34 19.33
N SER A 54 7.31 -12.95 18.22
CA SER A 54 7.53 -14.40 18.13
C SER A 54 8.56 -14.91 19.14
N SER A 55 9.62 -14.14 19.39
CA SER A 55 10.62 -14.47 20.40
C SER A 55 10.15 -14.31 21.85
N THR A 56 9.09 -13.54 22.09
CA THR A 56 8.58 -13.20 23.44
C THR A 56 7.33 -14.01 23.79
N LEU A 57 6.38 -14.11 22.85
CA LEU A 57 5.09 -14.78 23.03
C LEU A 57 5.11 -16.25 22.57
N GLY A 58 6.11 -16.62 21.78
CA GLY A 58 6.18 -17.90 21.06
C GLY A 58 5.60 -17.79 19.64
N ALA A 59 6.18 -18.54 18.71
CA ALA A 59 5.74 -18.57 17.30
C ALA A 59 4.31 -19.15 17.14
N ASP A 60 3.86 -19.95 18.10
CA ASP A 60 2.54 -20.58 18.10
C ASP A 60 1.44 -19.69 18.71
N SER A 61 1.79 -18.49 19.18
CA SER A 61 0.80 -17.52 19.66
C SER A 61 -0.17 -17.17 18.55
N ALA A 62 -1.47 -17.15 18.86
CA ALA A 62 -2.52 -16.84 17.90
C ALA A 62 -2.34 -15.44 17.31
N GLU A 63 -1.92 -14.47 18.12
CA GLU A 63 -1.67 -13.09 17.68
C GLU A 63 -0.46 -13.01 16.73
N VAL A 64 0.60 -13.77 17.00
CA VAL A 64 1.79 -13.85 16.14
C VAL A 64 1.39 -14.46 14.78
N GLN A 65 0.70 -15.59 14.79
CA GLN A 65 0.25 -16.25 13.54
C GLN A 65 -0.69 -15.36 12.73
N ALA A 66 -1.64 -14.68 13.39
CA ALA A 66 -2.57 -13.77 12.72
C ALA A 66 -1.84 -12.58 12.08
N ALA A 67 -0.84 -12.01 12.77
CA ALA A 67 -0.05 -10.91 12.23
C ALA A 67 0.86 -11.37 11.08
N GLN A 68 1.46 -12.57 11.16
CA GLN A 68 2.25 -13.17 10.08
C GLN A 68 1.40 -13.39 8.82
N SER A 69 0.19 -13.93 8.97
CA SER A 69 -0.74 -14.12 7.84
C SER A 69 -1.10 -12.78 7.20
N ALA A 70 -1.45 -11.77 8.01
CA ALA A 70 -1.79 -10.44 7.50
C ALA A 70 -0.60 -9.77 6.78
N LEU A 71 0.62 -9.93 7.30
CA LEU A 71 1.83 -9.43 6.63
C LEU A 71 2.09 -10.14 5.30
N SER A 72 1.86 -11.44 5.23
CA SER A 72 2.00 -12.22 3.99
C SER A 72 1.03 -11.72 2.92
N ASP A 73 -0.24 -11.54 3.29
CA ASP A 73 -1.28 -11.03 2.39
C ASP A 73 -0.98 -9.62 1.91
N PHE A 74 -0.56 -8.75 2.82
CA PHE A 74 -0.16 -7.37 2.50
C PHE A 74 1.03 -7.34 1.55
N THR A 75 2.06 -8.15 1.81
CA THR A 75 3.25 -8.23 0.96
C THR A 75 2.89 -8.69 -0.46
N ALA A 76 2.04 -9.71 -0.58
CA ALA A 76 1.58 -10.20 -1.88
C ALA A 76 0.80 -9.12 -2.67
N CYS A 77 -0.04 -8.32 -1.99
CA CYS A 77 -0.75 -7.21 -2.61
C CYS A 77 0.22 -6.09 -3.04
N LEU A 78 1.19 -5.73 -2.19
CA LEU A 78 2.16 -4.68 -2.47
C LEU A 78 3.05 -5.05 -3.67
N GLU A 79 3.56 -6.27 -3.70
CA GLU A 79 4.34 -6.80 -4.83
C GLU A 79 3.52 -6.82 -6.12
N ALA A 80 2.25 -7.22 -6.06
CA ALA A 80 1.37 -7.21 -7.23
C ALA A 80 1.18 -5.80 -7.80
N VAL A 81 1.01 -4.79 -6.95
CA VAL A 81 0.94 -3.39 -7.38
C VAL A 81 2.26 -2.91 -7.96
N GLN A 82 3.39 -3.18 -7.30
CA GLN A 82 4.72 -2.77 -7.76
C GLN A 82 5.10 -3.39 -9.10
N ASN A 83 4.75 -4.65 -9.32
CA ASN A 83 5.05 -5.39 -10.55
C ASN A 83 4.01 -5.19 -11.65
N GLY A 84 2.94 -4.42 -11.40
CA GLY A 84 1.89 -4.10 -12.37
C GLY A 84 1.12 -5.33 -12.85
N GLY A 85 1.10 -6.41 -12.06
CA GLY A 85 0.55 -7.70 -12.45
C GLY A 85 -0.46 -8.26 -11.45
N LYS A 86 -1.35 -9.10 -11.97
CA LYS A 86 -2.24 -9.95 -11.17
C LYS A 86 -1.44 -11.15 -10.67
N SER A 87 -1.29 -11.29 -9.38
CA SER A 87 -0.74 -12.49 -8.75
C SER A 87 -1.87 -13.49 -8.49
N GLN A 88 -1.60 -14.79 -8.67
CA GLN A 88 -2.57 -15.83 -8.31
C GLN A 88 -2.85 -15.82 -6.79
N ALA A 89 -1.86 -15.48 -5.98
CA ALA A 89 -2.02 -15.29 -4.54
C ALA A 89 -3.04 -14.19 -4.24
N LEU A 90 -2.99 -13.07 -4.98
CA LEU A 90 -3.94 -11.96 -4.84
C LEU A 90 -5.38 -12.39 -5.08
N THR A 91 -5.64 -13.18 -6.13
CA THR A 91 -7.00 -13.60 -6.49
C THR A 91 -7.62 -14.59 -5.51
N SER A 92 -6.82 -15.19 -4.62
CA SER A 92 -7.28 -16.09 -3.56
C SER A 92 -7.64 -15.36 -2.27
N LEU A 93 -7.32 -14.06 -2.15
CA LEU A 93 -7.63 -13.29 -0.95
C LEU A 93 -9.14 -13.00 -0.85
N PRO A 94 -9.74 -13.15 0.33
CA PRO A 94 -11.19 -13.02 0.51
C PRO A 94 -11.72 -11.60 0.22
N TYR A 95 -10.86 -10.60 0.27
CA TYR A 95 -11.20 -9.19 0.02
C TYR A 95 -10.83 -8.71 -1.39
N TYR A 96 -10.29 -9.58 -2.25
CA TYR A 96 -10.00 -9.21 -3.65
C TYR A 96 -11.28 -9.13 -4.48
N GLN A 97 -11.60 -7.93 -4.96
CA GLN A 97 -12.80 -7.62 -5.75
C GLN A 97 -12.47 -7.16 -7.18
N GLY A 98 -11.35 -7.62 -7.73
CA GLY A 98 -10.93 -7.28 -9.09
C GLY A 98 -9.98 -6.08 -9.18
N SER A 99 -9.87 -5.24 -8.15
CA SER A 99 -8.91 -4.15 -8.05
C SER A 99 -7.71 -4.56 -7.17
N THR A 100 -6.51 -4.46 -7.72
CA THR A 100 -5.26 -4.75 -6.99
C THR A 100 -4.97 -3.69 -5.94
N MET A 101 -5.26 -2.43 -6.23
CA MET A 101 -5.05 -1.32 -5.30
C MET A 101 -6.05 -1.36 -4.15
N HIS A 102 -7.31 -1.71 -4.41
CA HIS A 102 -8.30 -1.92 -3.35
C HIS A 102 -7.91 -3.09 -2.44
N ALA A 103 -7.44 -4.21 -3.02
CA ALA A 103 -6.93 -5.33 -2.23
C ALA A 103 -5.75 -4.92 -1.34
N LEU A 104 -4.82 -4.10 -1.84
CA LEU A 104 -3.71 -3.55 -1.05
C LEU A 104 -4.21 -2.65 0.09
N TYR A 105 -5.20 -1.80 -0.17
CA TYR A 105 -5.84 -1.00 0.86
C TYR A 105 -6.44 -1.87 1.96
N GLN A 106 -7.24 -2.85 1.62
CA GLN A 106 -7.85 -3.76 2.59
C GLN A 106 -6.80 -4.57 3.37
N ALA A 107 -5.75 -5.05 2.70
CA ALA A 107 -4.65 -5.75 3.36
C ALA A 107 -3.90 -4.84 4.35
N ASN A 108 -3.74 -3.55 4.01
CA ASN A 108 -3.14 -2.56 4.89
C ASN A 108 -3.97 -2.33 6.17
N GLU A 109 -5.29 -2.27 6.05
CA GLU A 109 -6.20 -2.12 7.20
C GLU A 109 -6.16 -3.38 8.10
N VAL A 110 -6.20 -4.57 7.49
CA VAL A 110 -6.09 -5.84 8.24
C VAL A 110 -4.75 -5.93 8.94
N LEU A 111 -3.63 -5.61 8.26
CA LEU A 111 -2.31 -5.59 8.87
C LEU A 111 -2.25 -4.63 10.06
N GLY A 112 -2.81 -3.42 9.92
CA GLY A 112 -2.91 -2.43 11.00
C GLY A 112 -3.55 -3.02 12.24
N SER A 113 -4.75 -3.57 12.08
CA SER A 113 -5.51 -4.19 13.17
C SER A 113 -4.77 -5.35 13.85
N ARG A 114 -4.07 -6.20 13.08
CA ARG A 114 -3.33 -7.34 13.64
C ARG A 114 -2.06 -6.92 14.38
N ILE A 115 -1.36 -5.90 13.90
CA ILE A 115 -0.20 -5.33 14.59
C ILE A 115 -0.62 -4.64 15.88
N ASP A 116 -1.74 -3.92 15.91
CA ASP A 116 -2.29 -3.31 17.13
C ASP A 116 -2.61 -4.36 18.19
N GLN A 117 -3.28 -5.45 17.81
CA GLN A 117 -3.59 -6.57 18.70
C GLN A 117 -2.32 -7.25 19.24
N LEU A 118 -1.35 -7.48 18.36
CA LEU A 118 -0.07 -8.07 18.73
C LEU A 118 0.71 -7.18 19.69
N TYR A 119 0.75 -5.87 19.44
CA TYR A 119 1.42 -4.91 20.31
C TYR A 119 0.78 -4.84 21.69
N ALA A 120 -0.56 -4.79 21.74
CA ALA A 120 -1.27 -4.83 23.02
C ALA A 120 -0.95 -6.11 23.82
N LYS A 121 -0.89 -7.27 23.14
CA LYS A 121 -0.52 -8.53 23.77
C LYS A 121 0.91 -8.55 24.29
N LEU A 122 1.84 -7.96 23.55
CA LEU A 122 3.22 -7.78 24.01
C LEU A 122 3.30 -6.91 25.26
N GLN A 123 2.54 -5.82 25.33
CA GLN A 123 2.51 -4.95 26.51
C GLN A 123 2.01 -5.68 27.75
N GLU A 124 1.06 -6.60 27.61
CA GLU A 124 0.56 -7.40 28.73
C GLU A 124 1.57 -8.42 29.25
N GLN A 125 2.39 -9.00 28.38
CA GLN A 125 3.22 -10.17 28.70
C GLN A 125 4.73 -9.91 28.73
N ALA A 126 5.21 -8.79 28.19
CA ALA A 126 6.63 -8.52 28.12
C ALA A 126 7.20 -8.04 29.45
N ALA A 127 8.04 -8.89 30.05
CA ALA A 127 8.76 -8.56 31.27
C ALA A 127 10.10 -7.83 31.02
N ASP A 128 10.57 -7.73 29.76
CA ASP A 128 11.85 -7.14 29.37
C ASP A 128 11.66 -5.71 28.81
N PRO A 129 12.04 -4.67 29.60
CA PRO A 129 11.90 -3.27 29.18
C PRO A 129 12.70 -2.92 27.92
N MET A 130 13.84 -3.59 27.67
CA MET A 130 14.69 -3.29 26.52
C MET A 130 14.04 -3.79 25.22
N LYS A 131 13.47 -5.02 25.25
CA LYS A 131 12.72 -5.56 24.12
C LYS A 131 11.48 -4.70 23.82
N MET A 132 10.78 -4.29 24.88
CA MET A 132 9.62 -3.40 24.72
C MET A 132 9.97 -2.03 24.14
N GLY A 133 11.10 -1.45 24.52
CA GLY A 133 11.57 -0.18 23.94
C GLY A 133 11.84 -0.28 22.43
N ALA A 134 12.46 -1.37 22.00
CA ALA A 134 12.70 -1.63 20.57
C ALA A 134 11.38 -1.81 19.78
N VAL A 135 10.44 -2.59 20.31
CA VAL A 135 9.12 -2.79 19.69
C VAL A 135 8.31 -1.50 19.65
N GLN A 136 8.36 -0.69 20.72
CA GLN A 136 7.68 0.59 20.77
C GLN A 136 8.17 1.55 19.68
N GLY A 137 9.49 1.58 19.41
CA GLY A 137 10.07 2.36 18.33
C GLY A 137 9.56 1.91 16.95
N GLN A 138 9.53 0.60 16.69
CA GLN A 138 9.00 0.03 15.45
C GLN A 138 7.50 0.30 15.29
N TYR A 139 6.74 0.14 16.37
CA TYR A 139 5.30 0.44 16.37
C TYR A 139 5.00 1.92 16.13
N GLY A 140 5.84 2.80 16.71
CA GLY A 140 5.76 4.25 16.43
C GLY A 140 5.98 4.57 14.95
N GLN A 141 6.99 3.94 14.31
CA GLN A 141 7.24 4.11 12.88
C GLN A 141 6.10 3.52 12.02
N PHE A 142 5.59 2.35 12.38
CA PHE A 142 4.46 1.72 11.73
C PHE A 142 3.22 2.63 11.69
N ASN A 143 2.88 3.26 12.81
CA ASN A 143 1.75 4.17 12.93
C ASN A 143 2.01 5.54 12.30
N SER A 144 3.26 6.02 12.34
CA SER A 144 3.65 7.25 11.64
C SER A 144 3.44 7.10 10.13
N ALA A 145 3.86 5.97 9.54
CA ALA A 145 3.62 5.69 8.13
C ALA A 145 2.12 5.64 7.81
N ALA A 146 1.27 5.04 8.67
CA ALA A 146 -0.18 5.06 8.50
C ALA A 146 -0.75 6.48 8.51
N THR A 147 -0.26 7.32 9.42
CA THR A 147 -0.68 8.73 9.52
C THR A 147 -0.29 9.50 8.25
N ILE A 148 0.94 9.32 7.76
CA ILE A 148 1.40 9.94 6.52
C ILE A 148 0.53 9.48 5.34
N ILE A 149 0.28 8.17 5.18
CA ILE A 149 -0.59 7.62 4.14
C ILE A 149 -1.96 8.31 4.15
N GLY A 150 -2.55 8.51 5.33
CA GLY A 150 -3.83 9.19 5.49
C GLY A 150 -3.83 10.66 5.06
N THR A 151 -2.68 11.30 4.95
CA THR A 151 -2.53 12.70 4.51
C THR A 151 -2.13 12.84 3.04
N LEU A 152 -1.69 11.76 2.40
CA LEU A 152 -1.25 11.79 1.01
C LEU A 152 -2.41 12.09 0.05
N LYS A 153 -2.12 12.88 -0.97
CA LYS A 153 -3.08 13.28 -2.01
C LYS A 153 -3.05 12.37 -3.24
N TYR A 154 -2.54 11.16 -3.09
CA TYR A 154 -2.51 10.16 -4.18
C TYR A 154 -3.91 9.93 -4.76
N ASN A 155 -4.92 9.72 -3.90
CA ASN A 155 -6.28 9.48 -4.36
C ASN A 155 -6.87 10.68 -5.10
N ASP A 156 -6.58 11.92 -4.66
CA ASP A 156 -7.01 13.13 -5.35
C ASP A 156 -6.43 13.20 -6.76
N ALA A 157 -5.13 12.89 -6.91
CA ALA A 157 -4.46 12.84 -8.20
C ALA A 157 -5.05 11.74 -9.12
N VAL A 158 -5.42 10.59 -8.55
CA VAL A 158 -6.11 9.51 -9.28
C VAL A 158 -7.48 9.96 -9.75
N TYR A 159 -8.29 10.55 -8.89
CA TYR A 159 -9.63 11.01 -9.24
C TYR A 159 -9.61 12.12 -10.31
N ASP A 160 -8.65 13.03 -10.22
CA ASP A 160 -8.48 14.06 -11.25
C ASP A 160 -8.07 13.45 -12.59
N TYR A 161 -7.18 12.47 -12.58
CA TYR A 161 -6.82 11.72 -13.78
C TYR A 161 -8.03 10.96 -14.36
N GLN A 162 -8.82 10.31 -13.52
CA GLN A 162 -10.02 9.58 -13.94
C GLN A 162 -11.08 10.50 -14.55
N LYS A 163 -11.24 11.72 -14.04
CA LYS A 163 -12.12 12.75 -14.65
C LYS A 163 -11.65 13.16 -16.04
N GLU A 164 -10.33 13.34 -16.23
CA GLU A 164 -9.77 13.72 -17.53
C GLU A 164 -9.85 12.57 -18.55
N THR A 165 -9.80 11.31 -18.06
CA THR A 165 -9.89 10.11 -18.91
C THR A 165 -11.30 9.52 -18.96
N GLY A 166 -12.24 10.07 -18.20
CA GLY A 166 -13.60 9.57 -18.03
C GLY A 166 -14.33 9.41 -19.37
N GLY A 167 -14.82 8.18 -19.61
CA GLY A 167 -15.48 7.78 -20.84
C GLY A 167 -14.59 7.01 -21.84
N PHE A 168 -13.28 6.92 -21.60
CA PHE A 168 -12.41 6.07 -22.42
C PHE A 168 -12.21 4.70 -21.75
N PRO A 169 -12.56 3.58 -22.40
CA PRO A 169 -12.20 2.25 -21.90
C PRO A 169 -10.68 2.10 -21.76
N ALA A 170 -10.23 1.34 -20.77
CA ALA A 170 -8.80 1.09 -20.52
C ALA A 170 -8.06 0.54 -21.77
N SER A 171 -8.75 -0.27 -22.58
CA SER A 171 -8.22 -0.75 -23.86
C SER A 171 -7.93 0.35 -24.87
N VAL A 172 -8.74 1.41 -24.89
CA VAL A 172 -8.55 2.56 -25.78
C VAL A 172 -7.42 3.45 -25.26
N LEU A 173 -7.34 3.67 -23.95
CA LEU A 173 -6.24 4.43 -23.32
C LEU A 173 -4.89 3.77 -23.57
N GLY A 174 -4.82 2.44 -23.42
CA GLY A 174 -3.60 1.67 -23.70
C GLY A 174 -3.18 1.76 -25.18
N ALA A 175 -4.13 1.67 -26.10
CA ALA A 175 -3.86 1.72 -27.55
C ALA A 175 -3.44 3.13 -28.02
N ILE A 176 -4.03 4.18 -27.46
CA ILE A 176 -3.79 5.56 -27.93
C ILE A 176 -2.56 6.18 -27.28
N ALA A 177 -2.37 5.98 -25.98
CA ALA A 177 -1.37 6.69 -25.18
C ALA A 177 -0.36 5.79 -24.49
N GLY A 178 -0.51 4.46 -24.54
CA GLY A 178 0.30 3.51 -23.80
C GLY A 178 0.20 3.69 -22.27
N VAL A 179 -0.93 4.23 -21.80
CA VAL A 179 -1.22 4.46 -20.39
C VAL A 179 -2.12 3.35 -19.85
N LYS A 180 -2.02 3.09 -18.54
CA LYS A 180 -2.86 2.11 -17.86
C LYS A 180 -3.96 2.80 -17.06
N GLU A 181 -4.99 2.04 -16.72
CA GLU A 181 -5.93 2.44 -15.71
C GLU A 181 -5.21 2.64 -14.38
N VAL A 182 -5.58 3.68 -13.64
CA VAL A 182 -5.04 4.02 -12.33
C VAL A 182 -6.17 3.94 -11.32
N GLU A 183 -5.93 3.22 -10.24
CA GLU A 183 -6.93 2.94 -9.21
C GLU A 183 -6.58 3.70 -7.91
N PRO A 184 -7.58 4.19 -7.17
CA PRO A 184 -7.36 4.81 -5.86
C PRO A 184 -6.96 3.75 -4.81
N PHE A 185 -6.23 4.19 -3.81
CA PHE A 185 -5.95 3.46 -2.58
C PHE A 185 -7.09 3.70 -1.57
N ALA A 186 -8.17 2.93 -1.73
CA ALA A 186 -9.40 3.08 -0.95
C ALA A 186 -10.22 1.77 -0.90
#